data_6424841f76e6d0991ff587a5d63d86b3
#
_entry.id   6424841f76e6d0991ff587a5d63d86b3
#
_cell.length_a   1.000
_cell.length_b   1.000
_cell.length_c   1.000
_cell.angle_alpha   90.00
_cell.angle_beta   90.00
_cell.angle_gamma   90.00
#
_symmetry.space_group_name_H-M   'P 1'
#
loop_
_entity.id
_entity.type
_entity.pdbx_description
1 polymer ?
#
loop_
_entity_poly.entity_id
_entity_poly.type
_entity_poly.pdbx_seq_one_letter_code
_entity_poly.pdbx_strand_id
1 'polypeptide(L)'
;MAKKVILDCDPGSDDAIAIMLAMKDPSIDLLAITTVNGNRIVPKTTENALRVVQFMKSKVPVYRGCENPIFCNEIPGRKPGLPRVTLNDCHGDFLPLPEARITAEKEHAVFFLVKKFMETDGDISLSSVGPLTNIAMALRIEPKIVGKIKEMVIMGGGHTGANASAAAEFNFYADPEAAKIVMDSPIPKVILPLDATWRACITEEQNKELHDLGTPEAIFASTMVQKRIDNLKVNDVSEYNFQLRHTPGTVASALLYRYDNDRAPIHDALAIAYLIDPTVITELSDANVDIDTYGGPCDGRMVADFHNTKKFRDPITAKVALNADAEKFVEMLFRNLGKK
;
A
#
# COMPACT_ATOMS: atom_id res chain seq x y z
N MET A 1 16.59 -10.36 -16.15
CA MET A 1 16.82 -8.92 -15.90
C MET A 1 15.93 -8.51 -14.74
N ALA A 2 16.42 -7.64 -13.85
CA ALA A 2 15.60 -7.09 -12.78
C ALA A 2 14.41 -6.28 -13.32
N LYS A 3 13.27 -6.30 -12.61
CA LYS A 3 12.09 -5.50 -12.97
C LYS A 3 12.34 -4.05 -12.57
N LYS A 4 12.20 -3.14 -13.51
CA LYS A 4 12.25 -1.69 -13.24
C LYS A 4 10.98 -1.26 -12.53
N VAL A 5 11.11 -0.68 -11.35
CA VAL A 5 9.99 -0.29 -10.49
C VAL A 5 10.13 1.17 -10.04
N ILE A 6 9.04 1.90 -10.07
CA ILE A 6 8.87 3.14 -9.32
C ILE A 6 7.88 2.83 -8.20
N LEU A 7 8.20 3.24 -6.96
CA LEU A 7 7.35 3.06 -5.79
C LEU A 7 6.76 4.40 -5.35
N ASP A 8 5.43 4.51 -5.39
CA ASP A 8 4.67 5.64 -4.85
C ASP A 8 4.09 5.24 -3.48
N CYS A 9 4.37 6.01 -2.42
CA CYS A 9 4.11 5.62 -1.04
C CYS A 9 3.92 6.83 -0.11
N ASP A 10 3.36 6.60 1.07
CA ASP A 10 3.19 7.60 2.13
C ASP A 10 3.85 7.16 3.46
N PRO A 11 5.18 7.01 3.50
CA PRO A 11 5.92 6.17 4.43
C PRO A 11 5.52 6.25 5.90
N GLY A 12 4.87 5.16 6.31
CA GLY A 12 4.68 4.69 7.67
C GLY A 12 5.51 3.43 7.93
N SER A 13 5.03 2.57 8.83
CA SER A 13 5.76 1.37 9.29
C SER A 13 5.90 0.29 8.21
N ASP A 14 4.84 -0.02 7.49
CA ASP A 14 4.80 -1.06 6.45
C ASP A 14 5.35 -0.60 5.11
N ASP A 15 5.15 0.67 4.74
CA ASP A 15 5.85 1.29 3.62
C ASP A 15 7.38 1.18 3.77
N ALA A 16 7.90 1.41 4.98
CA ALA A 16 9.34 1.28 5.23
C ALA A 16 9.84 -0.13 4.94
N ILE A 17 9.06 -1.15 5.31
CA ILE A 17 9.38 -2.55 5.01
C ILE A 17 9.28 -2.81 3.50
N ALA A 18 8.26 -2.25 2.81
CA ALA A 18 8.13 -2.34 1.36
C ALA A 18 9.34 -1.71 0.63
N ILE A 19 9.78 -0.52 1.05
CA ILE A 19 10.96 0.16 0.51
C ILE A 19 12.22 -0.71 0.70
N MET A 20 12.44 -1.23 1.91
CA MET A 20 13.59 -2.10 2.20
C MET A 20 13.56 -3.39 1.36
N LEU A 21 12.40 -4.04 1.25
CA LEU A 21 12.22 -5.24 0.44
C LEU A 21 12.55 -4.98 -1.03
N ALA A 22 12.04 -3.86 -1.59
CA ALA A 22 12.32 -3.47 -2.96
C ALA A 22 13.81 -3.19 -3.23
N MET A 23 14.53 -2.67 -2.22
CA MET A 23 15.96 -2.40 -2.33
C MET A 23 16.85 -3.63 -2.15
N LYS A 24 16.38 -4.64 -1.42
CA LYS A 24 17.19 -5.83 -1.07
C LYS A 24 17.01 -6.98 -2.06
N ASP A 25 15.85 -7.09 -2.72
CA ASP A 25 15.62 -8.19 -3.65
C ASP A 25 16.27 -7.91 -5.03
N PRO A 26 17.17 -8.79 -5.51
CA PRO A 26 17.90 -8.56 -6.75
C PRO A 26 17.02 -8.65 -8.01
N SER A 27 15.78 -9.11 -7.89
CA SER A 27 14.82 -9.13 -8.99
C SER A 27 14.15 -7.78 -9.25
N ILE A 28 14.35 -6.79 -8.34
CA ILE A 28 13.81 -5.43 -8.44
C ILE A 28 14.94 -4.44 -8.72
N ASP A 29 14.74 -3.57 -9.69
CA ASP A 29 15.52 -2.37 -9.95
C ASP A 29 14.66 -1.17 -9.57
N LEU A 30 14.79 -0.71 -8.31
CA LEU A 30 14.02 0.41 -7.78
C LEU A 30 14.59 1.73 -8.31
N LEU A 31 13.92 2.29 -9.30
CA LEU A 31 14.37 3.50 -10.02
C LEU A 31 14.17 4.78 -9.22
N ALA A 32 13.08 4.86 -8.46
CA ALA A 32 12.73 6.04 -7.68
C ALA A 32 11.66 5.71 -6.63
N ILE A 33 11.57 6.58 -5.63
CA ILE A 33 10.46 6.65 -4.67
C ILE A 33 9.76 8.00 -4.85
N THR A 34 8.45 7.99 -5.01
CA THR A 34 7.61 9.18 -4.97
C THR A 34 6.78 9.17 -3.69
N THR A 35 6.67 10.31 -3.01
CA THR A 35 5.92 10.38 -1.74
C THR A 35 4.64 11.18 -1.91
N VAL A 36 3.61 10.80 -1.16
CA VAL A 36 2.28 11.41 -1.20
C VAL A 36 1.78 11.66 0.21
N ASN A 37 0.77 12.51 0.35
CA ASN A 37 0.02 12.67 1.58
C ASN A 37 -0.83 11.43 1.85
N GLY A 38 -0.88 10.98 3.09
CA GLY A 38 -1.66 9.83 3.50
C GLY A 38 -1.49 9.55 5.00
N ASN A 39 -0.68 8.58 5.38
CA ASN A 39 -0.36 8.27 6.79
C ASN A 39 0.05 9.51 7.57
N ARG A 40 0.77 10.42 6.91
CA ARG A 40 1.17 11.74 7.42
C ARG A 40 1.17 12.77 6.28
N ILE A 41 1.29 14.04 6.65
CA ILE A 41 1.52 15.12 5.69
C ILE A 41 2.82 14.88 4.92
N VAL A 42 2.87 15.31 3.65
CA VAL A 42 3.99 15.05 2.72
C VAL A 42 5.38 15.39 3.27
N PRO A 43 5.60 16.50 4.02
CA PRO A 43 6.91 16.72 4.61
C PRO A 43 7.40 15.57 5.51
N LYS A 44 6.48 14.91 6.24
CA LYS A 44 6.82 13.79 7.13
C LYS A 44 6.97 12.49 6.37
N THR A 45 6.09 12.20 5.39
CA THR A 45 6.23 11.01 4.55
C THR A 45 7.50 11.06 3.73
N THR A 46 7.87 12.23 3.19
CA THR A 46 9.14 12.43 2.48
C THR A 46 10.34 12.24 3.40
N GLU A 47 10.32 12.82 4.60
CA GLU A 47 11.38 12.62 5.60
C GLU A 47 11.54 11.13 5.95
N ASN A 48 10.44 10.41 6.15
CA ASN A 48 10.46 8.98 6.44
C ASN A 48 11.07 8.18 5.28
N ALA A 49 10.71 8.48 4.02
CA ALA A 49 11.35 7.87 2.85
C ALA A 49 12.86 8.09 2.83
N LEU A 50 13.30 9.34 3.05
CA LEU A 50 14.71 9.69 3.10
C LEU A 50 15.46 8.97 4.22
N ARG A 51 14.87 8.83 5.40
CA ARG A 51 15.44 8.06 6.52
C ARG A 51 15.68 6.61 6.14
N VAL A 52 14.71 5.96 5.46
CA VAL A 52 14.86 4.57 5.01
C VAL A 52 15.95 4.48 3.93
N VAL A 53 15.95 5.37 2.92
CA VAL A 53 16.98 5.39 1.87
C VAL A 53 18.37 5.56 2.48
N GLN A 54 18.53 6.49 3.43
CA GLN A 54 19.78 6.72 4.16
C GLN A 54 20.19 5.49 4.99
N PHE A 55 19.26 4.88 5.71
CA PHE A 55 19.47 3.68 6.50
C PHE A 55 19.99 2.51 5.64
N MET A 56 19.36 2.33 4.47
CA MET A 56 19.75 1.32 3.48
C MET A 56 21.04 1.67 2.73
N LYS A 57 21.64 2.83 2.98
CA LYS A 57 22.81 3.36 2.25
C LYS A 57 22.60 3.37 0.73
N SER A 58 21.36 3.56 0.30
CA SER A 58 20.96 3.58 -1.09
C SER A 58 21.11 4.97 -1.70
N LYS A 59 21.15 5.01 -3.03
CA LYS A 59 21.15 6.25 -3.84
C LYS A 59 19.85 6.42 -4.61
N VAL A 60 18.83 5.63 -4.33
CA VAL A 60 17.52 5.75 -4.97
C VAL A 60 16.96 7.15 -4.70
N PRO A 61 16.62 7.92 -5.75
CA PRO A 61 16.10 9.26 -5.57
C PRO A 61 14.68 9.26 -4.99
N VAL A 62 14.40 10.24 -4.14
CA VAL A 62 13.09 10.47 -3.52
C VAL A 62 12.51 11.78 -4.05
N TYR A 63 11.28 11.72 -4.55
CA TYR A 63 10.56 12.87 -5.08
C TYR A 63 9.35 13.18 -4.22
N ARG A 64 9.26 14.43 -3.76
CA ARG A 64 8.11 14.93 -3.00
C ARG A 64 6.92 15.17 -3.92
N GLY A 65 5.73 14.67 -3.56
CA GLY A 65 4.51 14.77 -4.36
C GLY A 65 3.40 15.58 -3.73
N CYS A 66 2.15 15.20 -4.04
CA CYS A 66 0.95 15.95 -3.71
C CYS A 66 0.71 16.04 -2.21
N GLU A 67 0.50 17.27 -1.73
CA GLU A 67 0.26 17.56 -0.31
C GLU A 67 -1.19 17.33 0.11
N ASN A 68 -2.12 17.38 -0.84
CA ASN A 68 -3.55 17.27 -0.58
C ASN A 68 -4.20 16.32 -1.59
N PRO A 69 -5.28 15.64 -1.19
CA PRO A 69 -6.18 14.94 -2.12
C PRO A 69 -6.81 15.91 -3.12
N ILE A 70 -7.36 15.38 -4.22
CA ILE A 70 -7.92 16.18 -5.32
C ILE A 70 -9.08 17.05 -4.83
N PHE A 71 -10.04 16.50 -4.08
CA PHE A 71 -11.29 17.20 -3.69
C PHE A 71 -11.62 17.13 -2.20
N CYS A 72 -10.66 16.93 -1.31
CA CYS A 72 -10.95 16.65 0.10
C CYS A 72 -11.82 17.68 0.83
N ASN A 73 -11.75 18.95 0.45
CA ASN A 73 -12.43 20.06 1.13
C ASN A 73 -13.63 20.63 0.36
N GLU A 74 -13.90 20.15 -0.84
CA GLU A 74 -14.85 20.76 -1.77
C GLU A 74 -16.19 20.02 -1.79
N ILE A 75 -16.25 18.81 -1.26
CA ILE A 75 -17.48 18.01 -1.20
C ILE A 75 -18.13 18.19 0.18
N PRO A 76 -19.37 18.74 0.23
CA PRO A 76 -20.09 18.89 1.48
C PRO A 76 -20.28 17.55 2.21
N GLY A 77 -19.95 17.51 3.50
CA GLY A 77 -20.08 16.32 4.33
C GLY A 77 -18.87 15.38 4.32
N ARG A 78 -17.98 15.49 3.35
CA ARG A 78 -16.71 14.80 3.38
C ARG A 78 -15.82 15.47 4.42
N LYS A 79 -15.42 14.71 5.42
CA LYS A 79 -14.39 15.21 6.35
C LYS A 79 -13.06 15.23 5.61
N PRO A 80 -12.28 16.33 5.69
CA PRO A 80 -10.94 16.35 5.13
C PRO A 80 -10.22 15.09 5.58
N GLY A 81 -9.46 14.47 4.67
CA GLY A 81 -8.56 13.37 4.98
C GLY A 81 -7.44 13.86 5.89
N LEU A 82 -7.79 14.32 7.07
CA LEU A 82 -6.83 14.57 8.13
C LEU A 82 -6.18 13.24 8.45
N PRO A 83 -4.85 13.19 8.55
CA PRO A 83 -4.20 12.06 9.14
C PRO A 83 -4.94 11.79 10.45
N ARG A 84 -5.63 10.65 10.52
CA ARG A 84 -6.34 10.28 11.73
C ARG A 84 -5.28 10.04 12.79
N VAL A 85 -5.10 11.04 13.65
CA VAL A 85 -4.41 10.83 14.91
C VAL A 85 -5.35 9.92 15.71
N THR A 86 -5.23 8.63 15.49
CA THR A 86 -5.84 7.65 16.38
C THR A 86 -5.03 7.66 17.66
N LEU A 87 -5.68 7.50 18.81
CA LEU A 87 -5.01 7.38 20.11
C LEU A 87 -3.91 6.30 20.12
N ASN A 88 -3.95 5.37 19.16
CA ASN A 88 -3.06 4.24 19.01
C ASN A 88 -2.45 4.21 17.59
N ASP A 89 -1.76 5.26 17.24
CA ASP A 89 -1.10 5.40 15.95
C ASP A 89 0.16 4.49 15.85
N CYS A 90 0.06 3.43 15.04
CA CYS A 90 1.17 2.51 14.83
C CYS A 90 2.31 3.10 14.00
N HIS A 91 2.06 4.17 13.22
CA HIS A 91 3.09 4.75 12.35
C HIS A 91 3.97 5.77 13.08
N GLY A 92 3.37 6.58 13.98
CA GLY A 92 4.03 7.75 14.55
C GLY A 92 4.28 8.84 13.51
N ASP A 93 4.82 9.97 13.95
CA ASP A 93 5.17 11.08 13.04
C ASP A 93 6.40 10.77 12.19
N PHE A 94 7.39 10.15 12.82
CA PHE A 94 8.65 9.77 12.20
C PHE A 94 9.01 8.33 12.54
N LEU A 95 9.60 7.65 11.56
CA LEU A 95 10.20 6.34 11.78
C LEU A 95 11.36 6.45 12.79
N PRO A 96 11.59 5.43 13.64
CA PRO A 96 12.67 5.43 14.64
C PRO A 96 14.05 5.17 13.99
N LEU A 97 14.38 5.99 13.01
CA LEU A 97 15.64 6.06 12.32
C LEU A 97 16.25 7.45 12.48
N PRO A 98 17.57 7.61 12.38
CA PRO A 98 18.18 8.94 12.40
C PRO A 98 17.60 9.87 11.36
N GLU A 99 17.48 11.15 11.70
CA GLU A 99 17.06 12.21 10.77
C GLU A 99 17.88 12.16 9.48
N ALA A 100 17.21 12.37 8.35
CA ALA A 100 17.84 12.29 7.06
C ALA A 100 18.84 13.45 6.85
N ARG A 101 20.04 13.10 6.37
CA ARG A 101 21.07 14.06 5.94
C ARG A 101 21.09 14.22 4.43
N ILE A 102 20.39 13.32 3.73
CA ILE A 102 20.15 13.39 2.29
C ILE A 102 18.86 14.18 2.04
N THR A 103 18.69 14.71 0.85
CA THR A 103 17.54 15.54 0.49
C THR A 103 16.76 14.94 -0.66
N ALA A 104 15.44 15.21 -0.67
CA ALA A 104 14.61 14.88 -1.83
C ALA A 104 15.05 15.67 -3.07
N GLU A 105 14.73 15.10 -4.24
CA GLU A 105 14.91 15.77 -5.50
C GLU A 105 14.08 17.07 -5.57
N LYS A 106 14.55 18.04 -6.35
CA LYS A 106 13.87 19.34 -6.51
C LYS A 106 12.59 19.24 -7.34
N GLU A 107 12.57 18.29 -8.27
CA GLU A 107 11.44 18.06 -9.16
C GLU A 107 10.27 17.44 -8.37
N HIS A 108 9.07 17.93 -8.61
CA HIS A 108 7.86 17.37 -7.99
C HIS A 108 7.55 15.98 -8.56
N ALA A 109 7.11 15.04 -7.72
CA ALA A 109 6.85 13.65 -8.08
C ALA A 109 5.97 13.49 -9.33
N VAL A 110 4.92 14.31 -9.47
CA VAL A 110 4.01 14.24 -10.62
C VAL A 110 4.74 14.55 -11.93
N PHE A 111 5.59 15.57 -11.97
CA PHE A 111 6.34 15.92 -13.17
C PHE A 111 7.43 14.89 -13.46
N PHE A 112 8.08 14.36 -12.42
CA PHE A 112 9.00 13.24 -12.55
C PHE A 112 8.32 12.02 -13.19
N LEU A 113 7.14 11.62 -12.70
CA LEU A 113 6.37 10.48 -13.23
C LEU A 113 6.04 10.71 -14.71
N VAL A 114 5.49 11.87 -15.06
CA VAL A 114 5.19 12.23 -16.46
C VAL A 114 6.42 12.12 -17.35
N LYS A 115 7.50 12.78 -16.98
CA LYS A 115 8.74 12.78 -17.73
C LYS A 115 9.30 11.36 -17.86
N LYS A 116 9.39 10.63 -16.74
CA LYS A 116 9.99 9.30 -16.72
C LYS A 116 9.22 8.30 -17.59
N PHE A 117 7.88 8.32 -17.52
CA PHE A 117 7.07 7.44 -18.37
C PHE A 117 7.07 7.87 -19.85
N MET A 118 7.15 9.15 -20.16
CA MET A 118 7.28 9.58 -21.55
C MET A 118 8.62 9.19 -22.18
N GLU A 119 9.68 9.03 -21.37
CA GLU A 119 11.02 8.63 -21.81
C GLU A 119 11.24 7.11 -21.90
N THR A 120 10.31 6.29 -21.32
CA THR A 120 10.48 4.83 -21.30
C THR A 120 9.86 4.13 -22.52
N ASP A 121 10.33 2.91 -22.78
CA ASP A 121 9.78 2.01 -23.80
C ASP A 121 8.59 1.17 -23.28
N GLY A 122 8.02 1.51 -22.11
CA GLY A 122 6.89 0.78 -21.50
C GLY A 122 7.32 -0.44 -20.69
N ASP A 123 8.52 -0.41 -20.12
CA ASP A 123 9.12 -1.52 -19.36
C ASP A 123 9.16 -1.28 -17.84
N ILE A 124 8.62 -0.15 -17.38
CA ILE A 124 8.58 0.22 -15.96
C ILE A 124 7.22 -0.17 -15.34
N SER A 125 7.27 -0.94 -14.26
CA SER A 125 6.13 -1.21 -13.38
C SER A 125 6.00 -0.09 -12.34
N LEU A 126 4.77 0.34 -12.04
CA LEU A 126 4.48 1.32 -11.01
C LEU A 126 3.81 0.63 -9.82
N SER A 127 4.46 0.61 -8.67
CA SER A 127 3.84 0.13 -7.43
C SER A 127 3.33 1.34 -6.63
N SER A 128 2.07 1.32 -6.21
CA SER A 128 1.52 2.33 -5.33
C SER A 128 0.99 1.68 -4.07
N VAL A 129 1.47 2.15 -2.94
CA VAL A 129 1.08 1.64 -1.61
C VAL A 129 0.52 2.74 -0.71
N GLY A 130 0.38 3.95 -1.24
CA GLY A 130 -0.31 5.10 -0.64
C GLY A 130 -1.51 5.58 -1.46
N PRO A 131 -2.13 6.70 -1.09
CA PRO A 131 -3.18 7.35 -1.87
C PRO A 131 -2.73 7.68 -3.29
N LEU A 132 -3.60 7.47 -4.28
CA LEU A 132 -3.26 7.49 -5.71
C LEU A 132 -3.14 8.91 -6.32
N THR A 133 -3.07 9.95 -5.51
CA THR A 133 -3.10 11.36 -5.94
C THR A 133 -2.00 11.70 -6.94
N ASN A 134 -0.75 11.30 -6.68
CA ASN A 134 0.38 11.56 -7.59
C ASN A 134 0.11 10.97 -8.99
N ILE A 135 -0.37 9.75 -9.01
CA ILE A 135 -0.59 8.98 -10.23
C ILE A 135 -1.75 9.56 -11.01
N ALA A 136 -2.87 9.84 -10.34
CA ALA A 136 -4.04 10.47 -10.95
C ALA A 136 -3.69 11.82 -11.58
N MET A 137 -2.91 12.65 -10.87
CA MET A 137 -2.45 13.93 -11.40
C MET A 137 -1.51 13.75 -12.61
N ALA A 138 -0.60 12.79 -12.58
CA ALA A 138 0.27 12.51 -13.72
C ALA A 138 -0.54 12.08 -14.95
N LEU A 139 -1.54 11.20 -14.77
CA LEU A 139 -2.45 10.76 -15.85
C LEU A 139 -3.29 11.91 -16.41
N ARG A 140 -3.68 12.88 -15.59
CA ARG A 140 -4.45 14.06 -16.04
C ARG A 140 -3.59 15.09 -16.76
N ILE A 141 -2.32 15.26 -16.35
CA ILE A 141 -1.38 16.19 -17.00
C ILE A 141 -0.95 15.65 -18.37
N GLU A 142 -0.59 14.35 -18.44
CA GLU A 142 -0.14 13.73 -19.69
C GLU A 142 -0.79 12.35 -19.89
N PRO A 143 -1.96 12.27 -20.51
CA PRO A 143 -2.67 11.00 -20.73
C PRO A 143 -1.89 9.95 -21.54
N LYS A 144 -0.89 10.38 -22.32
CA LYS A 144 -0.10 9.45 -23.14
C LYS A 144 0.76 8.50 -22.30
N ILE A 145 1.04 8.83 -21.03
CA ILE A 145 1.79 7.93 -20.15
C ILE A 145 1.04 6.60 -19.88
N VAL A 146 -0.27 6.57 -20.09
CA VAL A 146 -1.08 5.35 -19.99
C VAL A 146 -0.47 4.19 -20.78
N GLY A 147 -0.08 4.42 -22.04
CA GLY A 147 0.53 3.41 -22.90
C GLY A 147 2.02 3.15 -22.61
N LYS A 148 2.58 3.82 -21.61
CA LYS A 148 4.00 3.75 -21.23
C LYS A 148 4.23 3.11 -19.87
N ILE A 149 3.18 2.90 -19.10
CA ILE A 149 3.25 2.16 -17.84
C ILE A 149 3.00 0.68 -18.14
N LYS A 150 3.97 -0.16 -17.79
CA LYS A 150 3.89 -1.60 -18.06
C LYS A 150 2.73 -2.26 -17.32
N GLU A 151 2.62 -1.98 -16.06
CA GLU A 151 1.58 -2.45 -15.14
C GLU A 151 1.57 -1.57 -13.88
N MET A 152 0.45 -1.59 -13.17
CA MET A 152 0.37 -1.03 -11.83
C MET A 152 0.09 -2.13 -10.82
N VAL A 153 0.81 -2.11 -9.69
CA VAL A 153 0.55 -2.96 -8.53
C VAL A 153 0.16 -2.05 -7.37
N ILE A 154 -1.09 -2.15 -6.92
CA ILE A 154 -1.70 -1.18 -6.01
C ILE A 154 -2.09 -1.87 -4.71
N MET A 155 -1.52 -1.42 -3.58
CA MET A 155 -2.11 -1.72 -2.28
C MET A 155 -3.22 -0.68 -2.01
N GLY A 156 -4.44 -1.15 -1.88
CA GLY A 156 -5.59 -0.28 -1.61
C GLY A 156 -6.93 -0.97 -1.84
N GLY A 157 -7.96 -0.38 -1.31
CA GLY A 157 -9.32 -0.90 -1.40
C GLY A 157 -9.61 -2.10 -0.51
N GLY A 158 -10.85 -2.51 -0.53
CA GLY A 158 -11.35 -3.70 0.15
C GLY A 158 -12.65 -4.15 -0.47
N HIS A 159 -12.75 -5.43 -0.82
CA HIS A 159 -13.99 -6.00 -1.33
C HIS A 159 -14.95 -6.32 -0.18
N THR A 160 -14.45 -7.07 0.82
CA THR A 160 -15.22 -7.45 2.01
C THR A 160 -14.78 -6.71 3.26
N GLY A 161 -13.67 -5.99 3.23
CA GLY A 161 -13.05 -5.32 4.36
C GLY A 161 -12.90 -3.83 4.22
N ALA A 162 -12.82 -3.16 5.36
CA ALA A 162 -12.59 -1.73 5.46
C ALA A 162 -11.78 -1.43 6.74
N ASN A 163 -11.03 -0.31 6.73
CA ASN A 163 -10.23 0.11 7.89
C ASN A 163 -10.29 1.62 8.14
N ALA A 164 -10.71 2.43 7.17
CA ALA A 164 -10.82 3.88 7.29
C ALA A 164 -12.23 4.35 7.63
N SER A 165 -13.23 3.71 7.04
CA SER A 165 -14.66 3.91 7.34
C SER A 165 -15.34 2.54 7.45
N ALA A 166 -16.65 2.51 7.62
CA ALA A 166 -17.41 1.24 7.59
C ALA A 166 -17.37 0.54 6.21
N ALA A 167 -17.00 1.27 5.15
CA ALA A 167 -17.10 0.79 3.77
C ALA A 167 -15.80 0.88 2.97
N ALA A 168 -14.81 1.63 3.42
CA ALA A 168 -13.64 1.95 2.62
C ALA A 168 -12.30 1.66 3.33
N GLU A 169 -11.32 1.26 2.53
CA GLU A 169 -9.92 1.16 2.91
C GLU A 169 -9.26 2.56 2.82
N PHE A 170 -8.19 2.75 3.61
CA PHE A 170 -7.58 4.05 3.85
C PHE A 170 -7.05 4.74 2.59
N ASN A 171 -6.28 4.07 1.73
CA ASN A 171 -5.67 4.69 0.56
C ASN A 171 -6.72 5.20 -0.44
N PHE A 172 -7.78 4.42 -0.63
CA PHE A 172 -8.89 4.81 -1.50
C PHE A 172 -9.81 5.84 -0.84
N TYR A 173 -9.97 5.76 0.49
CA TYR A 173 -10.74 6.75 1.24
C TYR A 173 -10.04 8.11 1.35
N ALA A 174 -8.71 8.12 1.38
CA ALA A 174 -7.93 9.35 1.46
C ALA A 174 -8.09 10.24 0.22
N ASP A 175 -8.21 9.63 -0.96
CA ASP A 175 -8.47 10.33 -2.23
C ASP A 175 -9.31 9.46 -3.19
N PRO A 176 -10.63 9.38 -3.00
CA PRO A 176 -11.50 8.56 -3.84
C PRO A 176 -11.48 8.96 -5.31
N GLU A 177 -11.38 10.25 -5.62
CA GLU A 177 -11.32 10.75 -6.99
C GLU A 177 -10.03 10.30 -7.68
N ALA A 178 -8.91 10.34 -6.98
CA ALA A 178 -7.65 9.81 -7.52
C ALA A 178 -7.75 8.31 -7.78
N ALA A 179 -8.30 7.55 -6.83
CA ALA A 179 -8.53 6.12 -7.00
C ALA A 179 -9.42 5.84 -8.22
N LYS A 180 -10.52 6.58 -8.39
CA LYS A 180 -11.40 6.44 -9.55
C LYS A 180 -10.69 6.76 -10.87
N ILE A 181 -9.95 7.86 -10.96
CA ILE A 181 -9.19 8.23 -12.16
C ILE A 181 -8.23 7.10 -12.57
N VAL A 182 -7.56 6.49 -11.60
CA VAL A 182 -6.64 5.39 -11.84
C VAL A 182 -7.40 4.12 -12.26
N MET A 183 -8.52 3.80 -11.60
CA MET A 183 -9.33 2.63 -11.97
C MET A 183 -9.92 2.76 -13.38
N ASP A 184 -10.37 3.93 -13.79
CA ASP A 184 -10.90 4.21 -15.12
C ASP A 184 -9.82 4.17 -16.23
N SER A 185 -8.53 4.21 -15.86
CA SER A 185 -7.45 4.15 -16.85
C SER A 185 -7.32 2.72 -17.43
N PRO A 186 -6.93 2.55 -18.70
CA PRO A 186 -6.73 1.22 -19.29
C PRO A 186 -5.37 0.58 -18.97
N ILE A 187 -4.60 1.13 -18.02
CA ILE A 187 -3.33 0.54 -17.58
C ILE A 187 -3.62 -0.84 -16.96
N PRO A 188 -2.87 -1.89 -17.31
CA PRO A 188 -2.98 -3.18 -16.63
C PRO A 188 -2.72 -3.02 -15.12
N LYS A 189 -3.65 -3.47 -14.28
CA LYS A 189 -3.59 -3.29 -12.83
C LYS A 189 -3.79 -4.59 -12.07
N VAL A 190 -3.04 -4.73 -10.99
CA VAL A 190 -3.27 -5.70 -9.93
C VAL A 190 -3.52 -4.94 -8.64
N ILE A 191 -4.66 -5.15 -8.05
CA ILE A 191 -5.06 -4.55 -6.77
C ILE A 191 -4.88 -5.60 -5.69
N LEU A 192 -4.17 -5.22 -4.62
CA LEU A 192 -4.00 -6.02 -3.42
C LEU A 192 -4.82 -5.33 -2.29
N PRO A 193 -6.12 -5.64 -2.21
CA PRO A 193 -6.99 -5.05 -1.21
C PRO A 193 -6.77 -5.66 0.16
N LEU A 194 -7.45 -5.13 1.18
CA LEU A 194 -7.40 -5.66 2.53
C LEU A 194 -7.70 -7.17 2.61
N ASP A 195 -8.52 -7.67 1.68
CA ASP A 195 -8.88 -9.11 1.59
C ASP A 195 -7.63 -10.00 1.45
N ALA A 196 -6.66 -9.59 0.66
CA ALA A 196 -5.39 -10.29 0.50
C ALA A 196 -4.35 -9.87 1.53
N THR A 197 -4.24 -8.56 1.82
CA THR A 197 -3.16 -8.05 2.67
C THR A 197 -3.33 -8.44 4.14
N TRP A 198 -4.54 -8.68 4.61
CA TRP A 198 -4.77 -9.27 5.94
C TRP A 198 -4.35 -10.73 6.05
N ARG A 199 -4.05 -11.39 4.94
CA ARG A 199 -3.47 -12.74 4.94
C ARG A 199 -1.94 -12.69 5.04
N ALA A 200 -1.31 -11.62 4.59
CA ALA A 200 0.12 -11.39 4.65
C ALA A 200 0.54 -10.85 6.04
N CYS A 201 0.33 -11.65 7.08
CA CYS A 201 0.62 -11.31 8.46
C CYS A 201 1.91 -11.97 8.94
N ILE A 202 2.59 -11.29 9.86
CA ILE A 202 3.70 -11.84 10.65
C ILE A 202 3.19 -12.07 12.07
N THR A 203 3.33 -13.30 12.59
CA THR A 203 3.00 -13.63 13.98
C THR A 203 4.05 -13.10 14.95
N GLU A 204 3.71 -13.03 16.24
CA GLU A 204 4.66 -12.59 17.27
C GLU A 204 5.89 -13.52 17.35
N GLU A 205 5.71 -14.82 17.13
CA GLU A 205 6.81 -15.80 17.08
C GLU A 205 7.71 -15.54 15.86
N GLN A 206 7.13 -15.43 14.68
CA GLN A 206 7.87 -15.09 13.44
C GLN A 206 8.54 -13.71 13.54
N ASN A 207 7.93 -12.74 14.24
CA ASN A 207 8.56 -11.45 14.47
C ASN A 207 9.80 -11.54 15.34
N LYS A 208 9.80 -12.42 16.34
CA LYS A 208 10.99 -12.72 17.13
C LYS A 208 12.08 -13.38 16.29
N GLU A 209 11.71 -14.36 15.45
CA GLU A 209 12.65 -14.97 14.52
C GLU A 209 13.26 -13.96 13.54
N LEU A 210 12.41 -13.02 13.01
CA LEU A 210 12.89 -11.92 12.17
C LEU A 210 13.94 -11.07 12.90
N HIS A 211 13.69 -10.72 14.16
CA HIS A 211 14.63 -9.98 14.99
C HIS A 211 15.95 -10.74 15.15
N ASP A 212 15.89 -12.05 15.38
CA ASP A 212 17.02 -12.92 15.66
C ASP A 212 17.92 -13.15 14.43
N LEU A 213 17.49 -12.76 13.21
CA LEU A 213 18.36 -12.69 12.04
C LEU A 213 19.54 -11.72 12.23
N GLY A 214 19.40 -10.73 13.11
CA GLY A 214 20.48 -9.87 13.60
C GLY A 214 21.01 -8.84 12.61
N THR A 215 20.44 -8.70 11.42
CA THR A 215 20.77 -7.61 10.51
C THR A 215 20.09 -6.32 10.96
N PRO A 216 20.67 -5.14 10.69
CA PRO A 216 20.01 -3.87 11.02
C PRO A 216 18.60 -3.76 10.40
N GLU A 217 18.42 -4.24 9.18
CA GLU A 217 17.15 -4.21 8.45
C GLU A 217 16.10 -5.12 9.11
N ALA A 218 16.49 -6.34 9.50
CA ALA A 218 15.59 -7.28 10.17
C ALA A 218 15.18 -6.78 11.57
N ILE A 219 16.12 -6.21 12.33
CA ILE A 219 15.84 -5.61 13.64
C ILE A 219 14.90 -4.42 13.51
N PHE A 220 15.14 -3.54 12.54
CA PHE A 220 14.24 -2.41 12.29
C PHE A 220 12.85 -2.88 11.87
N ALA A 221 12.75 -3.80 10.90
CA ALA A 221 11.47 -4.35 10.46
C ALA A 221 10.71 -5.01 11.63
N SER A 222 11.40 -5.83 12.41
CA SER A 222 10.82 -6.46 13.60
C SER A 222 10.31 -5.43 14.62
N THR A 223 11.02 -4.33 14.82
CA THR A 223 10.56 -3.23 15.69
C THR A 223 9.26 -2.63 15.18
N MET A 224 9.12 -2.45 13.85
CA MET A 224 7.90 -1.92 13.23
C MET A 224 6.74 -2.90 13.37
N VAL A 225 6.99 -4.19 13.12
CA VAL A 225 5.99 -5.25 13.29
C VAL A 225 5.53 -5.34 14.74
N GLN A 226 6.46 -5.31 15.71
CA GLN A 226 6.11 -5.37 17.13
C GLN A 226 5.21 -4.20 17.55
N LYS A 227 5.54 -3.00 17.11
CA LYS A 227 4.71 -1.81 17.36
C LYS A 227 3.28 -1.96 16.81
N ARG A 228 3.11 -2.62 15.67
CA ARG A 228 1.77 -2.92 15.11
C ARG A 228 1.04 -3.98 15.93
N ILE A 229 1.72 -5.05 16.35
CA ILE A 229 1.16 -6.08 17.23
C ILE A 229 0.71 -5.46 18.56
N ASP A 230 1.56 -4.65 19.20
CA ASP A 230 1.25 -4.00 20.47
C ASP A 230 0.05 -3.06 20.35
N ASN A 231 -0.04 -2.33 19.23
CA ASN A 231 -1.18 -1.46 18.94
C ASN A 231 -2.49 -2.26 18.80
N LEU A 232 -2.46 -3.42 18.16
CA LEU A 232 -3.63 -4.28 18.05
C LEU A 232 -4.05 -4.86 19.40
N LYS A 233 -3.08 -5.16 20.29
CA LYS A 233 -3.36 -5.65 21.67
C LYS A 233 -4.01 -4.59 22.55
N VAL A 234 -3.60 -3.32 22.42
CA VAL A 234 -4.16 -2.19 23.21
C VAL A 234 -5.57 -1.85 22.77
N ASN A 235 -5.89 -2.01 21.50
CA ASN A 235 -7.23 -1.79 20.95
C ASN A 235 -8.13 -3.00 21.16
N ASP A 236 -8.05 -3.65 22.33
CA ASP A 236 -8.74 -4.90 22.62
C ASP A 236 -10.20 -4.91 22.14
N VAL A 237 -10.41 -5.50 20.99
CA VAL A 237 -11.70 -5.77 20.37
C VAL A 237 -12.17 -7.20 20.69
N SER A 238 -11.64 -7.80 21.75
CA SER A 238 -11.85 -9.19 22.12
C SER A 238 -13.35 -9.54 22.25
N GLU A 239 -14.14 -8.65 22.81
CA GLU A 239 -15.58 -8.84 22.98
C GLU A 239 -16.32 -8.77 21.64
N TYR A 240 -15.94 -7.87 20.75
CA TYR A 240 -16.49 -7.78 19.40
C TYR A 240 -16.05 -8.98 18.53
N ASN A 241 -14.81 -9.40 18.67
CA ASN A 241 -14.26 -10.59 18.01
C ASN A 241 -14.95 -11.87 18.47
N PHE A 242 -15.32 -11.98 19.75
CA PHE A 242 -16.05 -13.13 20.28
C PHE A 242 -17.39 -13.31 19.56
N GLN A 243 -18.13 -12.24 19.34
CA GLN A 243 -19.43 -12.30 18.67
C GLN A 243 -19.28 -12.68 17.19
N LEU A 244 -18.28 -12.15 16.47
CA LEU A 244 -18.02 -12.48 15.06
C LEU A 244 -17.54 -13.93 14.86
N ARG A 245 -16.71 -14.45 15.76
CA ARG A 245 -16.20 -15.83 15.71
C ARG A 245 -17.30 -16.88 15.87
N HIS A 246 -18.41 -16.53 16.51
CA HIS A 246 -19.47 -17.47 16.85
C HIS A 246 -20.71 -17.34 15.95
N THR A 247 -20.67 -16.52 14.90
CA THR A 247 -21.78 -16.40 13.96
C THR A 247 -21.56 -17.35 12.76
N PRO A 248 -22.26 -18.51 12.70
CA PRO A 248 -22.07 -19.47 11.61
C PRO A 248 -22.49 -18.87 10.26
N GLY A 249 -21.70 -19.13 9.20
CA GLY A 249 -22.05 -18.81 7.82
C GLY A 249 -21.85 -17.37 7.39
N THR A 250 -21.28 -16.52 8.22
CA THR A 250 -20.87 -15.18 7.82
C THR A 250 -19.46 -15.18 7.20
N VAL A 251 -19.13 -14.12 6.47
CA VAL A 251 -17.82 -13.80 5.86
C VAL A 251 -16.69 -13.70 6.93
N ALA A 252 -16.88 -14.38 8.03
CA ALA A 252 -16.08 -14.37 9.25
C ALA A 252 -14.62 -14.76 9.00
N SER A 253 -14.31 -15.50 7.92
CA SER A 253 -12.92 -15.94 7.69
C SER A 253 -11.97 -14.78 7.36
N ALA A 254 -12.41 -13.79 6.59
CA ALA A 254 -11.59 -12.63 6.28
C ALA A 254 -11.47 -11.67 7.48
N LEU A 255 -12.57 -11.52 8.24
CA LEU A 255 -12.60 -10.70 9.46
C LEU A 255 -11.81 -11.34 10.60
N LEU A 256 -11.78 -12.67 10.70
CA LEU A 256 -11.05 -13.41 11.76
C LEU A 256 -9.54 -13.15 11.71
N TYR A 257 -8.95 -13.05 10.51
CA TYR A 257 -7.52 -12.73 10.37
C TYR A 257 -7.15 -11.31 10.79
N ARG A 258 -8.09 -10.39 10.70
CA ARG A 258 -7.89 -8.98 11.07
C ARG A 258 -7.69 -8.77 12.58
N TYR A 259 -8.26 -9.65 13.40
CA TYR A 259 -8.38 -9.44 14.84
C TYR A 259 -7.61 -10.45 15.70
N ASP A 260 -6.75 -11.25 15.09
CA ASP A 260 -5.80 -12.03 15.87
C ASP A 260 -4.74 -11.09 16.45
N ASN A 261 -4.75 -10.92 17.76
CA ASN A 261 -3.88 -9.98 18.48
C ASN A 261 -2.42 -10.45 18.56
N ASP A 262 -2.10 -11.63 18.00
CA ASP A 262 -0.77 -12.22 17.99
C ASP A 262 0.00 -11.99 16.67
N ARG A 263 -0.57 -11.24 15.74
CA ARG A 263 0.02 -11.01 14.41
C ARG A 263 -0.29 -9.62 13.86
N ALA A 264 0.57 -9.13 12.99
CA ALA A 264 0.39 -7.87 12.29
C ALA A 264 0.41 -8.05 10.78
N PRO A 265 -0.55 -7.49 10.03
CA PRO A 265 -0.48 -7.40 8.58
C PRO A 265 0.56 -6.38 8.16
N ILE A 266 1.32 -6.71 7.12
CA ILE A 266 2.31 -5.81 6.49
C ILE A 266 1.81 -5.53 5.07
N HIS A 267 0.82 -4.64 5.01
CA HIS A 267 0.02 -4.41 3.81
C HIS A 267 0.87 -4.09 2.57
N ASP A 268 1.74 -3.08 2.68
CA ASP A 268 2.45 -2.50 1.55
C ASP A 268 3.56 -3.40 1.01
N ALA A 269 4.22 -4.13 1.89
CA ALA A 269 5.26 -5.07 1.49
C ALA A 269 4.72 -6.21 0.61
N LEU A 270 3.42 -6.54 0.70
CA LEU A 270 2.81 -7.55 -0.16
C LEU A 270 2.79 -7.12 -1.63
N ALA A 271 2.66 -5.81 -1.92
CA ALA A 271 2.73 -5.30 -3.28
C ALA A 271 4.12 -5.51 -3.92
N ILE A 272 5.17 -5.31 -3.14
CA ILE A 272 6.54 -5.59 -3.58
C ILE A 272 6.78 -7.09 -3.66
N ALA A 273 6.29 -7.88 -2.71
CA ALA A 273 6.38 -9.34 -2.76
C ALA A 273 5.73 -9.91 -4.02
N TYR A 274 4.57 -9.38 -4.43
CA TYR A 274 3.93 -9.74 -5.71
C TYR A 274 4.81 -9.41 -6.92
N LEU A 275 5.46 -8.27 -6.93
CA LEU A 275 6.41 -7.92 -8.01
C LEU A 275 7.62 -8.85 -8.04
N ILE A 276 8.10 -9.33 -6.90
CA ILE A 276 9.20 -10.29 -6.80
C ILE A 276 8.74 -11.66 -7.31
N ASP A 277 7.66 -12.20 -6.74
CA ASP A 277 7.08 -13.49 -7.11
C ASP A 277 5.54 -13.43 -7.04
N PRO A 278 4.86 -13.35 -8.19
CA PRO A 278 3.39 -13.26 -8.22
C PRO A 278 2.66 -14.44 -7.56
N THR A 279 3.32 -15.56 -7.36
CA THR A 279 2.71 -16.75 -6.73
C THR A 279 2.51 -16.60 -5.21
N VAL A 280 2.96 -15.47 -4.61
CA VAL A 280 2.58 -15.08 -3.24
C VAL A 280 1.08 -14.79 -3.13
N ILE A 281 0.42 -14.47 -4.24
CA ILE A 281 -1.03 -14.33 -4.33
C ILE A 281 -1.61 -15.67 -4.80
N THR A 282 -2.39 -16.30 -3.92
CA THR A 282 -2.96 -17.63 -4.16
C THR A 282 -4.32 -17.58 -4.85
N GLU A 283 -5.00 -16.44 -4.77
CA GLU A 283 -6.29 -16.22 -5.43
C GLU A 283 -6.30 -14.83 -6.07
N LEU A 284 -6.35 -14.79 -7.41
CA LEU A 284 -6.34 -13.58 -8.22
C LEU A 284 -7.46 -13.67 -9.24
N SER A 285 -8.42 -12.75 -9.19
CA SER A 285 -9.61 -12.76 -10.04
C SER A 285 -9.71 -11.52 -10.89
N ASP A 286 -10.14 -11.68 -12.13
CA ASP A 286 -10.49 -10.56 -12.99
C ASP A 286 -11.77 -9.89 -12.48
N ALA A 287 -11.79 -8.57 -12.45
CA ALA A 287 -12.95 -7.80 -12.02
C ALA A 287 -13.07 -6.48 -12.77
N ASN A 288 -14.30 -6.01 -12.88
CA ASN A 288 -14.56 -4.61 -13.18
C ASN A 288 -14.62 -3.84 -11.86
N VAL A 289 -13.70 -2.88 -11.68
CA VAL A 289 -13.54 -2.17 -10.42
C VAL A 289 -13.93 -0.72 -10.59
N ASP A 290 -14.82 -0.24 -9.73
CA ASP A 290 -15.21 1.15 -9.60
C ASP A 290 -15.04 1.66 -8.17
N ILE A 291 -15.02 2.98 -7.99
CA ILE A 291 -14.86 3.64 -6.70
C ILE A 291 -16.04 4.57 -6.44
N ASP A 292 -16.64 4.45 -5.26
CA ASP A 292 -17.68 5.40 -4.84
C ASP A 292 -17.04 6.74 -4.46
N THR A 293 -17.46 7.80 -5.14
CA THR A 293 -16.96 9.18 -4.96
C THR A 293 -18.05 10.18 -4.60
N TYR A 294 -19.23 9.71 -4.18
CA TYR A 294 -20.39 10.58 -3.98
C TYR A 294 -20.44 11.28 -2.60
N GLY A 295 -19.44 11.05 -1.73
CA GLY A 295 -19.36 11.71 -0.41
C GLY A 295 -20.34 11.19 0.64
N GLY A 296 -20.97 10.02 0.39
CA GLY A 296 -21.88 9.35 1.31
C GLY A 296 -21.20 8.36 2.25
N PRO A 297 -21.97 7.49 2.94
CA PRO A 297 -21.42 6.48 3.85
C PRO A 297 -20.46 5.48 3.19
N CYS A 298 -20.54 5.32 1.87
CA CYS A 298 -19.70 4.43 1.07
C CYS A 298 -18.55 5.15 0.35
N ASP A 299 -18.33 6.43 0.64
CA ASP A 299 -17.27 7.21 -0.01
C ASP A 299 -15.91 6.54 0.09
N GLY A 300 -15.21 6.40 -1.05
CA GLY A 300 -13.95 5.67 -1.17
C GLY A 300 -14.08 4.15 -1.21
N ARG A 301 -15.30 3.59 -1.22
CA ARG A 301 -15.49 2.15 -1.33
C ARG A 301 -15.07 1.63 -2.70
N MET A 302 -14.26 0.59 -2.70
CA MET A 302 -14.02 -0.23 -3.88
C MET A 302 -15.22 -1.13 -4.17
N VAL A 303 -15.76 -1.03 -5.36
CA VAL A 303 -16.82 -1.90 -5.88
C VAL A 303 -16.21 -2.81 -6.94
N ALA A 304 -16.05 -4.10 -6.64
CA ALA A 304 -15.48 -5.07 -7.55
C ALA A 304 -16.59 -6.01 -8.07
N ASP A 305 -16.85 -5.97 -9.38
CA ASP A 305 -17.76 -6.87 -10.06
C ASP A 305 -16.99 -8.03 -10.70
N PHE A 306 -16.96 -9.17 -10.01
CA PHE A 306 -16.34 -10.41 -10.48
C PHE A 306 -17.22 -11.18 -11.48
N HIS A 307 -18.49 -10.84 -11.58
CA HIS A 307 -19.44 -11.57 -12.43
C HIS A 307 -19.59 -10.96 -13.80
N ASN A 308 -18.96 -9.81 -14.06
CA ASN A 308 -19.09 -9.03 -15.28
C ASN A 308 -20.55 -8.90 -15.70
N THR A 309 -21.38 -8.47 -14.74
CA THR A 309 -22.83 -8.37 -14.94
C THR A 309 -23.10 -7.41 -16.08
N LYS A 310 -24.12 -7.69 -16.92
CA LYS A 310 -24.50 -6.86 -18.08
C LYS A 310 -24.79 -5.39 -17.75
N LYS A 311 -24.82 -5.04 -16.49
CA LYS A 311 -25.05 -3.69 -15.98
C LYS A 311 -23.79 -2.81 -16.08
N PHE A 312 -22.62 -3.43 -15.97
CA PHE A 312 -21.32 -2.82 -16.17
C PHE A 312 -20.75 -3.41 -17.47
N ARG A 313 -21.05 -2.79 -18.61
CA ARG A 313 -20.64 -3.26 -19.94
C ARG A 313 -19.18 -2.96 -20.27
N ASP A 314 -18.44 -2.44 -19.31
CA ASP A 314 -17.06 -2.04 -19.52
C ASP A 314 -16.11 -3.25 -19.46
N PRO A 315 -14.98 -3.20 -20.16
CA PRO A 315 -13.99 -4.27 -20.13
C PRO A 315 -13.45 -4.44 -18.71
N ILE A 316 -12.98 -5.64 -18.39
CA ILE A 316 -12.26 -5.93 -17.13
C ILE A 316 -11.16 -4.90 -16.93
N THR A 317 -11.22 -4.20 -15.79
CA THR A 317 -10.34 -3.06 -15.51
C THR A 317 -9.14 -3.45 -14.65
N ALA A 318 -9.25 -4.53 -13.87
CA ALA A 318 -8.20 -4.95 -12.95
C ALA A 318 -8.24 -6.45 -12.64
N LYS A 319 -7.13 -6.95 -12.12
CA LYS A 319 -7.06 -8.18 -11.36
C LYS A 319 -7.08 -7.85 -9.88
N VAL A 320 -7.95 -8.52 -9.11
CA VAL A 320 -8.11 -8.28 -7.66
C VAL A 320 -7.62 -9.51 -6.91
N ALA A 321 -6.68 -9.32 -5.99
CA ALA A 321 -6.18 -10.36 -5.13
C ALA A 321 -7.16 -10.62 -3.98
N LEU A 322 -7.57 -11.87 -3.78
CA LEU A 322 -8.52 -12.26 -2.75
C LEU A 322 -7.86 -13.06 -1.62
N ASN A 323 -6.68 -13.62 -1.88
CA ASN A 323 -5.93 -14.38 -0.89
C ASN A 323 -4.42 -14.31 -1.14
N ALA A 324 -3.63 -14.49 -0.09
CA ALA A 324 -2.17 -14.50 -0.13
C ALA A 324 -1.61 -15.66 0.71
N ASP A 325 -0.43 -16.13 0.31
CA ASP A 325 0.37 -17.13 1.02
C ASP A 325 1.24 -16.42 2.07
N ALA A 326 0.80 -16.49 3.34
CA ALA A 326 1.50 -15.86 4.46
C ALA A 326 2.89 -16.45 4.69
N GLU A 327 3.05 -17.76 4.59
CA GLU A 327 4.32 -18.44 4.82
C GLU A 327 5.35 -17.99 3.78
N LYS A 328 4.97 -18.05 2.51
CA LYS A 328 5.80 -17.58 1.40
C LYS A 328 6.17 -16.10 1.52
N PHE A 329 5.22 -15.26 1.95
CA PHE A 329 5.47 -13.84 2.20
C PHE A 329 6.51 -13.64 3.31
N VAL A 330 6.36 -14.31 4.44
CA VAL A 330 7.30 -14.24 5.56
C VAL A 330 8.68 -14.76 5.19
N GLU A 331 8.77 -15.90 4.49
CA GLU A 331 10.03 -16.43 3.97
C GLU A 331 10.74 -15.41 3.06
N MET A 332 9.98 -14.70 2.23
CA MET A 332 10.52 -13.68 1.34
C MET A 332 11.11 -12.50 2.11
N LEU A 333 10.44 -12.04 3.18
CA LEU A 333 10.95 -11.02 4.07
C LEU A 333 12.23 -11.49 4.78
N PHE A 334 12.23 -12.69 5.35
CA PHE A 334 13.38 -13.24 6.06
C PHE A 334 14.60 -13.38 5.15
N ARG A 335 14.38 -13.95 3.94
CA ARG A 335 15.43 -14.10 2.94
C ARG A 335 16.07 -12.78 2.54
N ASN A 336 15.28 -11.71 2.39
CA ASN A 336 15.80 -10.44 1.91
C ASN A 336 16.34 -9.55 3.04
N LEU A 337 15.65 -9.46 4.17
CA LEU A 337 16.08 -8.62 5.29
C LEU A 337 17.19 -9.29 6.11
N GLY A 338 17.31 -10.62 6.08
CA GLY A 338 18.36 -11.36 6.75
C GLY A 338 19.71 -11.46 5.98
N LYS A 339 19.79 -10.95 4.77
CA LYS A 339 21.05 -10.93 4.00
C LYS A 339 22.01 -9.86 4.57
N LYS A 340 23.22 -10.31 4.93
CA LYS A 340 24.34 -9.44 5.37
C LYS A 340 24.98 -8.70 4.21
#